data_1fba029a309a0eb7164e4c0a7d50192a
#
_entry.id   1fba029a309a0eb7164e4c0a7d50192a
#
_cell.length_a   1.000
_cell.length_b   1.000
_cell.length_c   1.000
_cell.angle_alpha   90.00
_cell.angle_beta   90.00
_cell.angle_gamma   90.00
#
_symmetry.space_group_name_H-M   'P 1'
#
loop_
_entity.id
_entity.type
_entity.pdbx_description
1 polymer ?
#
loop_
_entity_poly.entity_id
_entity_poly.type
_entity_poly.pdbx_seq_one_letter_code
_entity_poly.pdbx_strand_id
1 'polypeptide(L)'
;MSAPTGKYSQERLVNGGANRWGFKPEIGTTIQRGRWINEIALGVWLFTTNHDGPFGLDQTQDPLGSLQVHFSYNFKNGMWLAIDGNYFAGGEITLEGLEPVNRERNSRIGLTLSIPSSHKDSIKVAGPTGAFTRAGVDFDVGIFGYQRMLAGGGSKAAMDEDEP
;
A
#
# COMPACT_ATOMS: atom_id res chain seq x y z
N MET A 1 4.53 -8.66 -6.56
CA MET A 1 5.63 -9.63 -6.47
C MET A 1 6.86 -8.94 -5.91
N SER A 2 7.56 -9.56 -4.96
CA SER A 2 8.84 -9.10 -4.39
C SER A 2 9.92 -10.13 -4.71
N ALA A 3 11.09 -9.68 -5.17
CA ALA A 3 12.22 -10.53 -5.53
C ALA A 3 13.36 -10.39 -4.51
N PRO A 4 14.17 -11.43 -4.29
CA PRO A 4 15.28 -11.42 -3.33
C PRO A 4 16.52 -10.69 -3.88
N THR A 5 16.37 -9.48 -4.39
CA THR A 5 17.46 -8.69 -4.99
C THR A 5 18.09 -7.69 -4.04
N GLY A 6 17.52 -7.52 -2.84
CA GLY A 6 18.04 -6.62 -1.81
C GLY A 6 19.29 -7.19 -1.14
N LYS A 7 20.14 -6.30 -0.63
CA LYS A 7 21.32 -6.73 0.14
C LYS A 7 20.89 -7.41 1.43
N TYR A 8 21.30 -8.64 1.63
CA TYR A 8 21.00 -9.47 2.78
C TYR A 8 22.27 -9.95 3.48
N SER A 9 22.23 -10.06 4.81
CA SER A 9 23.30 -10.64 5.63
C SER A 9 22.67 -11.32 6.84
N GLN A 10 23.04 -12.55 7.11
CA GLN A 10 22.56 -13.35 8.24
C GLN A 10 22.92 -12.75 9.61
N GLU A 11 23.99 -11.94 9.65
CA GLU A 11 24.49 -11.30 10.88
C GLU A 11 23.79 -9.99 11.23
N ARG A 12 22.88 -9.50 10.37
CA ARG A 12 22.21 -8.23 10.55
C ARG A 12 20.75 -8.43 10.94
N LEU A 13 20.31 -7.71 11.98
CA LEU A 13 18.90 -7.65 12.36
C LEU A 13 18.02 -6.90 11.35
N VAL A 14 18.60 -5.91 10.65
CA VAL A 14 17.90 -5.13 9.63
C VAL A 14 18.63 -5.31 8.31
N ASN A 15 17.91 -5.82 7.31
CA ASN A 15 18.40 -6.09 5.97
C ASN A 15 17.66 -5.26 4.92
N GLY A 16 18.32 -4.96 3.80
CA GLY A 16 17.72 -4.27 2.65
C GLY A 16 16.82 -5.15 1.78
N GLY A 17 16.72 -6.46 2.10
CA GLY A 17 15.86 -7.43 1.43
C GLY A 17 15.57 -8.61 2.33
N ALA A 18 14.50 -9.37 2.02
CA ALA A 18 14.06 -10.52 2.80
C ALA A 18 14.68 -11.85 2.36
N ASN A 19 15.55 -11.83 1.33
CA ASN A 19 16.22 -13.00 0.74
C ASN A 19 15.25 -14.15 0.37
N ARG A 20 14.03 -13.80 -0.05
CA ARG A 20 13.00 -14.75 -0.49
C ARG A 20 12.04 -14.08 -1.48
N TRP A 21 11.33 -14.89 -2.22
CA TRP A 21 10.25 -14.42 -3.08
C TRP A 21 8.99 -14.16 -2.27
N GLY A 22 8.25 -13.13 -2.66
CA GLY A 22 6.91 -12.83 -2.16
C GLY A 22 5.96 -12.61 -3.34
N PHE A 23 4.81 -13.26 -3.29
CA PHE A 23 3.74 -13.15 -4.28
C PHE A 23 2.48 -12.61 -3.60
N LYS A 24 1.84 -11.63 -4.21
CA LYS A 24 0.58 -11.07 -3.70
C LYS A 24 -0.48 -11.13 -4.78
N PRO A 25 -1.23 -12.25 -4.92
CA PRO A 25 -2.50 -12.18 -5.63
C PRO A 25 -3.45 -11.23 -4.91
N GLU A 26 -4.14 -10.40 -5.70
CA GLU A 26 -5.05 -9.38 -5.18
C GLU A 26 -6.25 -9.24 -6.12
N ILE A 27 -7.41 -9.05 -5.55
CA ILE A 27 -8.64 -8.68 -6.26
C ILE A 27 -9.19 -7.40 -5.67
N GLY A 28 -9.63 -6.48 -6.52
CA GLY A 28 -10.18 -5.22 -6.08
C GLY A 28 -11.29 -4.74 -7.00
N THR A 29 -12.04 -3.76 -6.52
CA THR A 29 -13.07 -3.08 -7.29
C THR A 29 -13.06 -1.58 -6.99
N THR A 30 -13.39 -0.80 -8.01
CA THR A 30 -13.56 0.65 -7.93
C THR A 30 -15.01 0.99 -8.29
N ILE A 31 -15.68 1.75 -7.43
CA ILE A 31 -17.04 2.24 -7.66
C ILE A 31 -17.00 3.76 -7.67
N GLN A 32 -17.31 4.32 -8.83
CA GLN A 32 -17.46 5.78 -8.98
C GLN A 32 -18.95 6.15 -8.99
N ARG A 33 -19.31 7.09 -8.11
CA ARG A 33 -20.67 7.66 -8.06
C ARG A 33 -20.58 9.18 -7.93
N GLY A 34 -20.85 9.87 -9.02
CA GLY A 34 -20.70 11.32 -9.10
C GLY A 34 -19.26 11.73 -8.79
N ARG A 35 -19.05 12.39 -7.68
CA ARG A 35 -17.73 12.88 -7.24
C ARG A 35 -17.00 11.95 -6.28
N TRP A 36 -17.65 10.88 -5.86
CA TRP A 36 -17.07 9.87 -4.98
C TRP A 36 -16.42 8.75 -5.79
N ILE A 37 -15.22 8.39 -5.40
CA ILE A 37 -14.51 7.19 -5.86
C ILE A 37 -14.23 6.35 -4.63
N ASN A 38 -14.72 5.11 -4.65
CA ASN A 38 -14.57 4.17 -3.55
C ASN A 38 -13.87 2.92 -4.09
N GLU A 39 -12.79 2.54 -3.46
CA GLU A 39 -11.98 1.39 -3.87
C GLU A 39 -11.82 0.45 -2.68
N ILE A 40 -11.90 -0.84 -2.96
CA ILE A 40 -11.61 -1.88 -2.00
C ILE A 40 -10.77 -2.95 -2.69
N ALA A 41 -9.72 -3.43 -2.03
CA ALA A 41 -8.90 -4.53 -2.51
C ALA A 41 -8.61 -5.51 -1.38
N LEU A 42 -8.67 -6.80 -1.72
CA LEU A 42 -8.32 -7.92 -0.87
C LEU A 42 -7.15 -8.67 -1.50
N GLY A 43 -6.14 -8.97 -0.72
CA GLY A 43 -4.96 -9.69 -1.18
C GLY A 43 -4.40 -10.62 -0.11
N VAL A 44 -3.56 -11.53 -0.55
CA VAL A 44 -2.79 -12.38 0.35
C VAL A 44 -1.33 -12.43 -0.13
N TRP A 45 -0.40 -12.17 0.76
CA TRP A 45 1.00 -12.40 0.53
C TRP A 45 1.36 -13.85 0.83
N LEU A 46 2.06 -14.47 -0.11
CA LEU A 46 2.61 -15.82 -0.02
C LEU A 46 4.12 -15.70 -0.15
N PHE A 47 4.87 -16.40 0.69
CA PHE A 47 6.32 -16.28 0.76
C PHE A 47 6.98 -17.63 0.52
N THR A 48 8.15 -17.63 -0.14
CA THR A 48 9.03 -18.80 -0.15
C THR A 48 9.88 -18.85 1.10
N THR A 49 10.44 -20.00 1.41
CA THR A 49 11.43 -20.15 2.48
C THR A 49 12.68 -19.33 2.17
N ASN A 50 13.25 -18.68 3.17
CA ASN A 50 14.60 -18.15 3.15
C ASN A 50 15.53 -19.16 3.81
N HIS A 51 16.33 -19.86 3.01
CA HIS A 51 17.26 -20.90 3.48
C HIS A 51 18.55 -20.34 4.12
N ASP A 52 18.78 -19.04 3.98
CA ASP A 52 19.89 -18.32 4.59
C ASP A 52 19.37 -17.31 5.62
N GLY A 53 18.41 -17.72 6.44
CA GLY A 53 17.81 -16.86 7.47
C GLY A 53 18.79 -16.46 8.58
N PRO A 54 18.33 -15.70 9.59
CA PRO A 54 19.14 -15.33 10.74
C PRO A 54 19.80 -16.56 11.38
N PHE A 55 21.08 -16.44 11.73
CA PHE A 55 21.90 -17.51 12.29
C PHE A 55 22.09 -18.73 11.38
N GLY A 56 21.82 -18.61 10.08
CA GLY A 56 21.90 -19.72 9.13
C GLY A 56 20.75 -20.73 9.24
N LEU A 57 19.65 -20.37 9.90
CA LEU A 57 18.45 -21.21 10.05
C LEU A 57 17.45 -20.92 8.91
N ASP A 58 16.68 -21.94 8.54
CA ASP A 58 15.57 -21.75 7.61
C ASP A 58 14.49 -20.87 8.22
N GLN A 59 14.09 -19.84 7.46
CA GLN A 59 13.02 -18.92 7.84
C GLN A 59 11.82 -19.09 6.93
N THR A 60 10.70 -19.46 7.49
CA THR A 60 9.40 -19.49 6.82
C THR A 60 8.51 -18.35 7.30
N GLN A 61 7.52 -18.00 6.51
CA GLN A 61 6.47 -17.07 6.89
C GLN A 61 5.12 -17.55 6.39
N ASP A 62 4.15 -17.55 7.28
CA ASP A 62 2.78 -17.88 6.98
C ASP A 62 2.15 -16.83 6.03
N PRO A 63 1.06 -17.16 5.33
CA PRO A 63 0.35 -16.20 4.52
C PRO A 63 -0.08 -14.97 5.31
N LEU A 64 0.10 -13.77 4.70
CA LEU A 64 -0.30 -12.49 5.27
C LEU A 64 -1.45 -11.90 4.48
N GLY A 65 -2.64 -11.89 5.07
CA GLY A 65 -3.83 -11.26 4.49
C GLY A 65 -3.74 -9.74 4.50
N SER A 66 -4.26 -9.09 3.46
CA SER A 66 -4.33 -7.64 3.34
C SER A 66 -5.71 -7.18 2.87
N LEU A 67 -6.24 -6.15 3.52
CA LEU A 67 -7.41 -5.38 3.10
C LEU A 67 -6.97 -3.95 2.90
N GLN A 68 -7.32 -3.36 1.74
CA GLN A 68 -7.08 -1.95 1.43
C GLN A 68 -8.41 -1.31 1.06
N VAL A 69 -8.66 -0.12 1.58
CA VAL A 69 -9.81 0.72 1.26
C VAL A 69 -9.34 2.12 0.94
N HIS A 70 -9.96 2.73 -0.06
CA HIS A 70 -9.68 4.11 -0.45
C HIS A 70 -11.01 4.80 -0.75
N PHE A 71 -11.27 5.91 -0.07
CA PHE A 71 -12.45 6.73 -0.27
C PHE A 71 -12.01 8.13 -0.65
N SER A 72 -12.34 8.57 -1.85
CA SER A 72 -11.98 9.92 -2.30
C SER A 72 -13.19 10.71 -2.78
N TYR A 73 -13.12 12.01 -2.55
CA TYR A 73 -14.10 12.98 -3.01
C TYR A 73 -13.45 14.04 -3.88
N ASN A 74 -13.95 14.23 -5.09
CA ASN A 74 -13.50 15.22 -6.05
C ASN A 74 -14.34 16.49 -5.95
N PHE A 75 -13.75 17.61 -5.59
CA PHE A 75 -14.40 18.92 -5.54
C PHE A 75 -14.53 19.53 -6.93
N LYS A 76 -15.46 20.50 -7.10
CA LYS A 76 -15.69 21.19 -8.39
C LYS A 76 -14.47 21.97 -8.90
N ASN A 77 -13.61 22.43 -7.99
CA ASN A 77 -12.42 23.21 -8.29
C ASN A 77 -11.19 22.35 -8.63
N GLY A 78 -11.36 21.03 -8.84
CA GLY A 78 -10.27 20.12 -9.16
C GLY A 78 -9.45 19.64 -7.96
N MET A 79 -9.73 20.12 -6.74
CA MET A 79 -9.19 19.52 -5.51
C MET A 79 -9.78 18.13 -5.30
N TRP A 80 -9.08 17.25 -4.61
CA TRP A 80 -9.64 16.03 -4.07
C TRP A 80 -9.07 15.72 -2.69
N LEU A 81 -9.87 15.07 -1.88
CA LEU A 81 -9.53 14.58 -0.56
C LEU A 81 -9.78 13.08 -0.51
N ALA A 82 -8.83 12.32 0.03
CA ALA A 82 -8.97 10.88 0.20
C ALA A 82 -8.65 10.45 1.62
N ILE A 83 -9.35 9.41 2.05
CA ILE A 83 -9.05 8.62 3.25
C ILE A 83 -8.65 7.23 2.79
N ASP A 84 -7.51 6.78 3.25
CA ASP A 84 -6.92 5.48 2.96
C ASP A 84 -6.92 4.63 4.22
N GLY A 85 -7.29 3.36 4.11
CA GLY A 85 -7.20 2.39 5.18
C GLY A 85 -6.51 1.12 4.71
N ASN A 86 -5.58 0.60 5.53
CA ASN A 86 -4.93 -0.67 5.27
C ASN A 86 -4.99 -1.53 6.53
N TYR A 87 -5.28 -2.82 6.35
CA TYR A 87 -5.27 -3.81 7.41
C TYR A 87 -4.53 -5.05 6.97
N PHE A 88 -3.63 -5.53 7.82
CA PHE A 88 -2.83 -6.73 7.60
C PHE A 88 -3.02 -7.69 8.76
N ALA A 89 -3.17 -8.99 8.46
CA ALA A 89 -3.31 -10.04 9.47
C ALA A 89 -2.68 -11.36 9.04
N GLY A 90 -1.97 -12.02 9.95
CA GLY A 90 -1.25 -13.27 9.73
C GLY A 90 0.26 -13.07 9.67
N GLY A 91 0.93 -13.79 8.78
CA GLY A 91 2.34 -13.61 8.49
C GLY A 91 3.28 -14.00 9.63
N GLU A 92 2.90 -14.98 10.46
CA GLU A 92 3.80 -15.51 11.51
C GLU A 92 5.10 -16.00 10.91
N ILE A 93 6.21 -15.64 11.53
CA ILE A 93 7.55 -16.05 11.10
C ILE A 93 8.02 -17.17 12.01
N THR A 94 8.49 -18.25 11.39
CA THR A 94 9.11 -19.38 12.07
C THR A 94 10.55 -19.49 11.61
N LEU A 95 11.47 -19.57 12.57
CA LEU A 95 12.85 -20.00 12.35
C LEU A 95 12.92 -21.48 12.75
N GLU A 96 13.69 -22.25 11.99
CA GLU A 96 13.84 -23.69 12.23
C GLU A 96 14.17 -24.01 13.70
N GLY A 97 13.36 -24.88 14.32
CA GLY A 97 13.52 -25.28 15.73
C GLY A 97 13.10 -24.25 16.77
N LEU A 98 12.50 -23.09 16.35
CA LEU A 98 12.01 -22.08 17.27
C LEU A 98 10.50 -21.91 17.17
N GLU A 99 9.88 -21.40 18.23
CA GLU A 99 8.46 -21.05 18.23
C GLU A 99 8.15 -19.92 17.26
N PRO A 100 6.98 -19.94 16.59
CA PRO A 100 6.54 -18.88 15.69
C PRO A 100 6.45 -17.52 16.40
N VAL A 101 6.89 -16.48 15.72
CA VAL A 101 6.90 -15.10 16.25
C VAL A 101 6.32 -14.11 15.24
N ASN A 102 6.03 -12.90 15.70
CA ASN A 102 5.66 -11.75 14.86
C ASN A 102 4.39 -11.92 14.04
N ARG A 103 3.35 -12.56 14.61
CA ARG A 103 2.03 -12.52 13.99
C ARG A 103 1.57 -11.08 13.84
N GLU A 104 1.40 -10.66 12.59
CA GLU A 104 0.94 -9.31 12.30
C GLU A 104 -0.56 -9.16 12.52
N ARG A 105 -0.94 -8.03 13.09
CA ARG A 105 -2.31 -7.52 13.16
C ARG A 105 -2.22 -6.01 13.19
N ASN A 106 -1.99 -5.43 12.02
CA ASN A 106 -1.62 -4.04 11.88
C ASN A 106 -2.66 -3.31 11.03
N SER A 107 -3.01 -2.09 11.42
CA SER A 107 -3.83 -1.20 10.62
C SER A 107 -3.15 0.15 10.46
N ARG A 108 -3.36 0.77 9.30
CA ARG A 108 -2.91 2.14 9.01
C ARG A 108 -4.06 2.92 8.42
N ILE A 109 -4.14 4.19 8.79
CA ILE A 109 -5.07 5.15 8.21
C ILE A 109 -4.25 6.30 7.63
N GLY A 110 -4.61 6.75 6.43
CA GLY A 110 -4.00 7.87 5.76
C GLY A 110 -5.03 8.89 5.33
N LEU A 111 -4.61 10.15 5.28
CA LEU A 111 -5.37 11.24 4.69
C LEU A 111 -4.51 11.87 3.60
N THR A 112 -5.08 12.05 2.41
CA THR A 112 -4.41 12.67 1.28
C THR A 112 -5.25 13.82 0.76
N LEU A 113 -4.65 15.01 0.64
CA LEU A 113 -5.25 16.19 0.01
C LEU A 113 -4.43 16.54 -1.23
N SER A 114 -5.10 16.73 -2.37
CA SER A 114 -4.50 17.24 -3.59
C SER A 114 -5.13 18.57 -3.97
N ILE A 115 -4.29 19.56 -4.19
CA ILE A 115 -4.69 20.93 -4.53
C ILE A 115 -4.11 21.25 -5.92
N PRO A 116 -4.94 21.49 -6.95
CA PRO A 116 -4.45 21.94 -8.25
C PRO A 116 -3.88 23.34 -8.13
N SER A 117 -2.66 23.54 -8.59
CA SER A 117 -2.02 24.87 -8.71
C SER A 117 -2.12 25.43 -10.12
N SER A 118 -2.34 24.57 -11.11
CA SER A 118 -2.64 24.93 -12.51
C SER A 118 -3.45 23.81 -13.19
N HIS A 119 -3.75 23.98 -14.49
CA HIS A 119 -4.42 22.93 -15.29
C HIS A 119 -3.61 21.64 -15.43
N LYS A 120 -2.31 21.68 -15.18
CA LYS A 120 -1.40 20.53 -15.32
C LYS A 120 -0.66 20.19 -14.03
N ASP A 121 -0.72 21.04 -13.03
CA ASP A 121 0.09 20.93 -11.82
C ASP A 121 -0.77 20.77 -10.58
N SER A 122 -0.35 19.92 -9.66
CA SER A 122 -0.98 19.79 -8.35
C SER A 122 0.05 19.58 -7.24
N ILE A 123 -0.31 20.04 -6.05
CA ILE A 123 0.42 19.79 -4.81
C ILE A 123 -0.35 18.73 -4.03
N LYS A 124 0.34 17.72 -3.53
CA LYS A 124 -0.22 16.69 -2.69
C LYS A 124 0.39 16.75 -1.30
N VAL A 125 -0.47 16.66 -0.29
CA VAL A 125 -0.07 16.51 1.12
C VAL A 125 -0.74 15.24 1.63
N ALA A 126 0.04 14.36 2.22
CA ALA A 126 -0.48 13.13 2.80
C ALA A 126 0.14 12.87 4.16
N GLY A 127 -0.64 12.27 5.06
CA GLY A 127 -0.21 11.88 6.40
C GLY A 127 -0.78 10.51 6.75
N PRO A 128 -0.07 9.40 6.46
CA PRO A 128 -0.41 8.10 7.01
C PRO A 128 0.09 7.97 8.45
N THR A 129 -0.75 7.38 9.31
CA THR A 129 -0.43 7.04 10.69
C THR A 129 -0.80 5.58 10.98
N GLY A 130 -0.08 4.93 11.89
CA GLY A 130 -0.47 3.61 12.41
C GLY A 130 -1.66 3.77 13.35
N ALA A 131 -2.81 3.15 13.01
CA ALA A 131 -3.97 3.15 13.91
C ALA A 131 -3.88 2.05 14.97
N PHE A 132 -3.28 0.92 14.61
CA PHE A 132 -3.02 -0.19 15.51
C PHE A 132 -1.86 -1.03 14.96
N THR A 133 -0.80 -1.21 15.74
CA THR A 133 0.37 -2.02 15.37
C THR A 133 0.65 -3.05 16.45
N ARG A 134 0.54 -4.35 16.11
CA ARG A 134 0.88 -5.45 17.01
C ARG A 134 2.31 -5.94 16.82
N ALA A 135 2.81 -5.91 15.59
CA ALA A 135 4.17 -6.31 15.25
C ALA A 135 4.78 -5.32 14.24
N GLY A 136 6.05 -5.01 14.40
CA GLY A 136 6.76 -4.05 13.57
C GLY A 136 6.90 -2.68 14.24
N VAL A 137 7.36 -1.70 13.46
CA VAL A 137 7.57 -0.32 13.91
C VAL A 137 6.32 0.51 13.60
N ASP A 138 5.79 1.20 14.60
CA ASP A 138 4.79 2.23 14.41
C ASP A 138 5.49 3.55 14.09
N PHE A 139 5.09 4.19 13.00
CA PHE A 139 5.66 5.47 12.58
C PHE A 139 4.63 6.31 11.84
N ASP A 140 4.69 7.60 12.08
CA ASP A 140 3.95 8.62 11.34
C ASP A 140 4.83 9.18 10.23
N VAL A 141 4.24 9.43 9.08
CA VAL A 141 4.95 9.99 7.92
C VAL A 141 4.19 11.20 7.39
N GLY A 142 4.90 12.29 7.16
CA GLY A 142 4.39 13.42 6.38
C GLY A 142 4.95 13.34 4.96
N ILE A 143 4.07 13.38 3.95
CA ILE A 143 4.46 13.37 2.55
C ILE A 143 4.02 14.68 1.90
N PHE A 144 4.97 15.36 1.27
CA PHE A 144 4.71 16.51 0.41
C PHE A 144 5.15 16.14 -1.01
N GLY A 145 4.27 16.31 -1.98
CA GLY A 145 4.54 15.97 -3.37
C GLY A 145 4.07 17.04 -4.34
N TYR A 146 4.82 17.21 -5.43
CA TYR A 146 4.42 17.96 -6.60
C TYR A 146 4.21 17.00 -7.76
N GLN A 147 3.10 17.15 -8.45
CA GLN A 147 2.76 16.34 -9.63
C GLN A 147 2.49 17.24 -10.83
N ARG A 148 3.11 16.91 -11.97
CA ARG A 148 2.86 17.55 -13.25
C ARG A 148 2.39 16.56 -14.30
N MET A 149 1.29 16.90 -14.98
CA MET A 149 0.80 16.13 -16.12
C MET A 149 1.57 16.54 -17.37
N LEU A 150 2.39 15.62 -17.92
CA LEU A 150 3.23 15.90 -19.10
C LEU A 150 2.52 15.65 -20.42
N ALA A 151 1.47 14.81 -20.44
CA ALA A 151 0.66 14.56 -21.61
C ALA A 151 -0.83 14.69 -21.25
N GLY A 152 -1.52 15.62 -21.87
CA GLY A 152 -2.96 15.71 -21.80
C GLY A 152 -3.58 14.74 -22.81
N GLY A 153 -3.90 13.53 -22.38
CA GLY A 153 -4.83 12.66 -23.09
C GLY A 153 -6.24 13.24 -22.93
N GLY A 154 -6.67 14.10 -23.84
CA GLY A 154 -8.03 14.61 -23.85
C GLY A 154 -9.01 13.48 -24.17
N SER A 155 -9.68 12.91 -23.18
CA SER A 155 -10.97 12.29 -23.38
C SER A 155 -12.01 13.43 -23.50
N LYS A 156 -12.10 14.04 -24.67
CA LYS A 156 -13.31 14.69 -25.13
C LYS A 156 -14.22 13.61 -25.73
N ALA A 157 -14.87 12.86 -24.90
CA ALA A 157 -15.97 12.01 -25.35
C ALA A 157 -16.95 11.91 -24.19
N ALA A 158 -18.09 12.57 -24.36
CA ALA A 158 -19.34 12.52 -23.60
C ALA A 158 -19.77 13.86 -22.98
N MET A 159 -19.88 14.91 -23.80
CA MET A 159 -20.67 16.11 -23.44
C MET A 159 -21.30 16.77 -24.68
N ASP A 160 -21.77 15.98 -25.66
CA ASP A 160 -22.61 16.49 -26.73
C ASP A 160 -23.55 15.35 -27.21
N GLU A 161 -24.50 15.01 -26.39
CA GLU A 161 -25.76 14.37 -26.80
C GLU A 161 -26.71 14.52 -25.63
N ASP A 162 -27.39 15.67 -25.57
CA ASP A 162 -28.73 15.89 -25.05
C ASP A 162 -29.03 17.39 -25.03
N GLU A 163 -29.38 17.92 -26.23
CA GLU A 163 -30.31 19.04 -26.34
C GLU A 163 -31.24 18.81 -27.53
N PRO A 164 -32.55 18.71 -27.27
CA PRO A 164 -33.55 18.87 -28.31
C PRO A 164 -33.87 20.35 -28.60
#